data_6e7363f3c6b21de7b8d346637c4e73ac
#
_entry.id   6e7363f3c6b21de7b8d346637c4e73ac
#
_cell.length_a   1.000
_cell.length_b   1.000
_cell.length_c   1.000
_cell.angle_alpha   90.00
_cell.angle_beta   90.00
_cell.angle_gamma   90.00
#
_symmetry.space_group_name_H-M   'P 1'
#
loop_
_entity.id
_entity.type
_entity.pdbx_description
1 polymer ?
#
loop_
_entity_poly.entity_id
_entity_poly.type
_entity_poly.pdbx_seq_one_letter_code
_entity_poly.pdbx_strand_id
1 'polypeptide(L)'
;VPGYSWGFVTAMRENGVKYLSIGVNRGHRIGHTLSDYGDKAFYWTSPGGEDKVLCFVHGKGYSWFHTPTALIADIKLRNKFTEERIMPYLKKLEKKGYPYDILPIRYAIGSDNGPPDPAISKVVRQWNKDHPRVKVKMSTVSETFKEFEKRYGEKLPRYSGDFTPYWEDGAASTARETALARNASEKLIQAQTLWAMLKPGDYSKQRFHSAWRQVLLFNEH
;
A
#
# COMPACT_ATOMS: atom_id res chain seq x y z
N VAL A 1 -2.09 4.23 -1.81
CA VAL A 1 -3.17 5.24 -1.81
C VAL A 1 -2.99 6.07 -0.56
N PRO A 2 -2.90 7.40 -0.66
CA PRO A 2 -2.99 8.29 0.48
C PRO A 2 -4.42 8.31 1.02
N GLY A 3 -4.58 8.42 2.33
CA GLY A 3 -5.88 8.45 2.96
C GLY A 3 -6.40 7.06 3.36
N TYR A 4 -6.33 6.80 4.66
CA TYR A 4 -6.84 5.56 5.26
C TYR A 4 -7.83 5.95 6.36
N SER A 5 -9.10 6.17 5.99
CA SER A 5 -10.15 6.46 6.97
C SER A 5 -10.46 5.21 7.81
N TRP A 6 -10.79 5.41 9.05
CA TRP A 6 -10.99 4.34 10.03
C TRP A 6 -12.05 3.30 9.61
N GLY A 7 -13.13 3.74 9.00
CA GLY A 7 -14.17 2.85 8.47
C GLY A 7 -13.69 1.89 7.37
N PHE A 8 -12.53 2.15 6.77
CA PHE A 8 -11.95 1.29 5.75
C PHE A 8 -11.59 -0.12 6.28
N VAL A 9 -11.32 -0.26 7.58
CA VAL A 9 -11.05 -1.56 8.20
C VAL A 9 -12.23 -2.51 8.02
N THR A 10 -13.45 -2.05 8.33
CA THR A 10 -14.68 -2.84 8.15
C THR A 10 -14.86 -3.23 6.68
N ALA A 11 -14.76 -2.25 5.77
CA ALA A 11 -14.87 -2.52 4.33
C ALA A 11 -13.84 -3.54 3.82
N MET A 12 -12.60 -3.47 4.28
CA MET A 12 -11.57 -4.46 3.94
C MET A 12 -11.96 -5.85 4.45
N ARG A 13 -12.44 -5.96 5.68
CA ARG A 13 -12.80 -7.25 6.30
C ARG A 13 -14.00 -7.89 5.61
N GLU A 14 -15.02 -7.14 5.32
CA GLU A 14 -16.21 -7.59 4.57
C GLU A 14 -15.85 -8.14 3.19
N ASN A 15 -14.79 -7.62 2.58
CA ASN A 15 -14.27 -8.08 1.29
C ASN A 15 -13.11 -9.08 1.39
N GLY A 16 -12.90 -9.69 2.57
CA GLY A 16 -11.89 -10.73 2.79
C GLY A 16 -10.44 -10.23 2.81
N VAL A 17 -10.20 -8.92 2.84
CA VAL A 17 -8.85 -8.33 2.94
C VAL A 17 -8.37 -8.39 4.38
N LYS A 18 -7.29 -9.15 4.62
CA LYS A 18 -6.72 -9.40 5.95
C LYS A 18 -5.44 -8.62 6.22
N TYR A 19 -4.77 -8.16 5.17
CA TYR A 19 -3.42 -7.62 5.22
C TYR A 19 -3.29 -6.32 4.43
N LEU A 20 -2.60 -5.34 5.00
CA LEU A 20 -2.38 -4.04 4.39
C LEU A 20 -0.90 -3.62 4.49
N SER A 21 -0.23 -3.58 3.35
CA SER A 21 1.14 -3.09 3.23
C SER A 21 1.12 -1.60 2.91
N ILE A 22 1.54 -0.77 3.85
CA ILE A 22 1.47 0.68 3.77
C ILE A 22 2.85 1.24 3.43
N GLY A 23 2.97 1.89 2.27
CA GLY A 23 4.15 2.64 1.88
C GLY A 23 3.77 4.09 1.69
N VAL A 24 4.13 4.94 2.62
CA VAL A 24 3.82 6.37 2.56
C VAL A 24 4.91 7.14 1.81
N ASN A 25 4.52 8.21 1.13
CA ASN A 25 5.47 9.16 0.58
C ASN A 25 6.28 9.81 1.68
N ARG A 26 7.52 10.16 1.38
CA ARG A 26 8.36 10.92 2.31
C ARG A 26 8.06 12.40 2.17
N GLY A 27 8.09 13.08 3.27
CA GLY A 27 7.95 14.52 3.33
C GLY A 27 6.98 14.98 4.43
N HIS A 28 6.89 16.26 4.60
CA HIS A 28 6.11 16.89 5.66
C HIS A 28 4.59 16.76 5.50
N ARG A 29 4.12 16.41 4.29
CA ARG A 29 2.68 16.24 3.98
C ARG A 29 2.11 14.86 4.39
N ILE A 30 2.88 14.03 5.07
CA ILE A 30 2.47 12.64 5.39
C ILE A 30 1.98 12.53 6.84
N GLY A 31 1.95 13.62 7.58
CA GLY A 31 1.63 13.62 9.00
C GLY A 31 2.58 12.71 9.80
N HIS A 32 2.07 12.15 10.87
CA HIS A 32 2.86 11.34 11.79
C HIS A 32 2.95 9.84 11.43
N THR A 33 2.28 9.39 10.38
CA THR A 33 2.18 7.95 10.05
C THR A 33 3.55 7.28 9.94
N LEU A 34 4.50 7.94 9.30
CA LEU A 34 5.85 7.37 9.14
C LEU A 34 6.68 7.45 10.40
N SER A 35 6.59 8.53 11.19
CA SER A 35 7.33 8.69 12.45
C SER A 35 6.83 7.72 13.52
N ASP A 36 5.53 7.52 13.61
CA ASP A 36 4.91 6.76 14.69
C ASP A 36 4.83 5.27 14.38
N TYR A 37 4.60 4.91 13.13
CA TYR A 37 4.36 3.53 12.70
C TYR A 37 5.39 2.96 11.74
N GLY A 38 6.39 3.73 11.31
CA GLY A 38 7.42 3.27 10.37
C GLY A 38 8.18 2.06 10.88
N ASP A 39 8.30 1.03 10.04
CA ASP A 39 8.89 -0.28 10.32
C ASP A 39 8.19 -1.05 11.46
N LYS A 40 6.89 -0.86 11.62
CA LYS A 40 6.09 -1.55 12.62
C LYS A 40 4.99 -2.38 11.98
N ALA A 41 4.79 -3.57 12.54
CA ALA A 41 3.62 -4.40 12.31
C ALA A 41 2.61 -4.18 13.44
N PHE A 42 1.33 -4.05 13.10
CA PHE A 42 0.25 -3.87 14.07
C PHE A 42 -1.09 -4.28 13.49
N TYR A 43 -2.05 -4.56 14.35
CA TYR A 43 -3.44 -4.70 13.95
C TYR A 43 -4.14 -3.35 13.97
N TRP A 44 -4.66 -2.95 12.83
CA TRP A 44 -5.58 -1.82 12.72
C TRP A 44 -7.00 -2.33 12.92
N THR A 45 -7.67 -1.81 13.95
CA THR A 45 -9.01 -2.26 14.37
C THR A 45 -10.09 -1.31 13.87
N SER A 46 -11.27 -1.86 13.58
CA SER A 46 -12.46 -1.09 13.19
C SER A 46 -12.97 -0.18 14.32
N PRO A 47 -13.86 0.78 14.03
CA PRO A 47 -14.50 1.60 15.06
C PRO A 47 -15.21 0.80 16.16
N GLY A 48 -15.86 -0.30 15.81
CA GLY A 48 -16.50 -1.21 16.77
C GLY A 48 -15.53 -2.15 17.48
N GLY A 49 -14.29 -2.29 16.97
CA GLY A 49 -13.27 -3.14 17.55
C GLY A 49 -13.34 -4.62 17.16
N GLU A 50 -14.41 -5.05 16.46
CA GLU A 50 -14.62 -6.44 16.09
C GLU A 50 -13.71 -6.88 14.93
N ASP A 51 -13.52 -6.00 13.96
CA ASP A 51 -12.70 -6.24 12.80
C ASP A 51 -11.26 -5.77 13.02
N LYS A 52 -10.34 -6.48 12.40
CA LYS A 52 -8.92 -6.08 12.38
C LYS A 52 -8.25 -6.48 11.07
N VAL A 53 -7.31 -5.66 10.64
CA VAL A 53 -6.43 -5.89 9.50
C VAL A 53 -4.99 -5.79 9.96
N LEU A 54 -4.15 -6.76 9.62
CA LEU A 54 -2.73 -6.69 9.92
C LEU A 54 -2.05 -5.72 8.96
N CYS A 55 -1.44 -4.68 9.51
CA CYS A 55 -0.75 -3.63 8.79
C CYS A 55 0.76 -3.69 9.01
N PHE A 56 1.52 -3.27 8.01
CA PHE A 56 2.94 -2.94 8.13
C PHE A 56 3.22 -1.62 7.41
N VAL A 57 3.74 -0.65 8.11
CA VAL A 57 4.16 0.64 7.53
C VAL A 57 5.65 0.57 7.20
N HIS A 58 5.99 0.72 5.92
CA HIS A 58 7.39 0.70 5.50
C HIS A 58 8.09 2.01 5.89
N GLY A 59 9.05 1.94 6.79
CA GLY A 59 9.75 3.10 7.36
C GLY A 59 10.61 3.90 6.37
N LYS A 60 10.81 3.35 5.17
CA LYS A 60 11.45 4.05 4.06
C LYS A 60 10.47 4.48 2.96
N GLY A 61 9.16 4.32 3.20
CA GLY A 61 8.13 4.60 2.22
C GLY A 61 8.03 3.52 1.13
N TYR A 62 7.23 3.80 0.09
CA TYR A 62 6.94 2.82 -0.96
C TYR A 62 8.05 2.69 -2.01
N SER A 63 8.93 3.66 -2.12
CA SER A 63 9.89 3.78 -3.22
C SER A 63 11.36 3.73 -2.80
N TRP A 64 11.66 3.22 -1.62
CA TRP A 64 13.02 3.28 -1.10
C TRP A 64 14.01 2.39 -1.82
N PHE A 65 13.64 1.13 -2.11
CA PHE A 65 14.55 0.17 -2.67
C PHE A 65 14.35 0.05 -4.19
N HIS A 66 14.75 1.10 -4.89
CA HIS A 66 14.75 1.12 -6.34
C HIS A 66 16.15 0.86 -6.87
N THR A 67 16.29 -0.07 -7.81
CA THR A 67 17.51 -0.22 -8.60
C THR A 67 17.54 0.85 -9.68
N PRO A 68 18.57 1.73 -9.73
CA PRO A 68 18.71 2.67 -10.83
C PRO A 68 18.73 1.97 -12.18
N THR A 69 18.07 2.56 -13.17
CA THR A 69 17.95 1.98 -14.52
C THR A 69 19.32 1.69 -15.15
N ALA A 70 20.32 2.53 -14.89
CA ALA A 70 21.68 2.35 -15.35
C ALA A 70 22.37 1.07 -14.83
N LEU A 71 21.89 0.50 -13.73
CA LEU A 71 22.48 -0.72 -13.14
C LEU A 71 21.80 -2.00 -13.60
N ILE A 72 20.74 -1.93 -14.40
CA ILE A 72 19.93 -3.11 -14.76
C ILE A 72 20.75 -4.16 -15.51
N ALA A 73 21.65 -3.73 -16.39
CA ALA A 73 22.45 -4.62 -17.21
C ALA A 73 23.66 -5.23 -16.47
N ASP A 74 24.14 -4.60 -15.40
CA ASP A 74 25.33 -5.05 -14.65
C ASP A 74 24.95 -5.69 -13.32
N ILE A 75 24.98 -7.01 -13.29
CA ILE A 75 24.63 -7.80 -12.11
C ILE A 75 25.60 -7.58 -10.93
N LYS A 76 26.86 -7.27 -11.17
CA LYS A 76 27.85 -7.03 -10.12
C LYS A 76 27.59 -5.70 -9.42
N LEU A 77 27.36 -4.65 -10.21
CA LEU A 77 27.00 -3.34 -9.68
C LEU A 77 25.66 -3.37 -8.94
N ARG A 78 24.70 -4.15 -9.43
CA ARG A 78 23.41 -4.36 -8.75
C ARG A 78 23.57 -5.05 -7.41
N ASN A 79 24.38 -6.10 -7.33
CA ASN A 79 24.62 -6.79 -6.06
C ASN A 79 25.27 -5.87 -5.04
N LYS A 80 26.29 -5.11 -5.45
CA LYS A 80 26.92 -4.09 -4.61
C LYS A 80 25.92 -3.02 -4.15
N PHE A 81 25.10 -2.48 -5.05
CA PHE A 81 24.07 -1.51 -4.72
C PHE A 81 23.05 -2.08 -3.72
N THR A 82 22.66 -3.35 -3.89
CA THR A 82 21.73 -4.02 -2.99
C THR A 82 22.33 -4.14 -1.58
N GLU A 83 23.59 -4.52 -1.47
CA GLU A 83 24.31 -4.62 -0.20
C GLU A 83 24.43 -3.26 0.50
N GLU A 84 24.83 -2.22 -0.23
CA GLU A 84 24.95 -0.85 0.26
C GLU A 84 23.62 -0.24 0.72
N ARG A 85 22.49 -0.80 0.30
CA ARG A 85 21.15 -0.37 0.72
C ARG A 85 20.61 -1.18 1.89
N ILE A 86 20.64 -2.50 1.79
CA ILE A 86 20.00 -3.38 2.77
C ILE A 86 20.82 -3.43 4.06
N MET A 87 22.10 -3.70 4.03
CA MET A 87 22.89 -3.91 5.23
C MET A 87 22.94 -2.71 6.18
N PRO A 88 23.15 -1.46 5.71
CA PRO A 88 23.09 -0.31 6.62
C PRO A 88 21.68 -0.09 7.21
N TYR A 89 20.63 -0.45 6.46
CA TYR A 89 19.28 -0.34 6.97
C TYR A 89 18.99 -1.35 8.07
N LEU A 90 19.37 -2.60 7.89
CA LEU A 90 19.25 -3.63 8.92
C LEU A 90 20.00 -3.25 10.20
N LYS A 91 21.27 -2.84 10.08
CA LYS A 91 22.06 -2.35 11.22
C LYS A 91 21.39 -1.18 11.95
N LYS A 92 20.77 -0.26 11.20
CA LYS A 92 20.01 0.85 11.79
C LYS A 92 18.78 0.37 12.55
N LEU A 93 18.06 -0.62 12.02
CA LEU A 93 16.88 -1.19 12.67
C LEU A 93 17.26 -1.96 13.93
N GLU A 94 18.31 -2.78 13.88
CA GLU A 94 18.85 -3.47 15.05
C GLU A 94 19.25 -2.49 16.16
N LYS A 95 19.98 -1.42 15.82
CA LYS A 95 20.34 -0.37 16.77
C LYS A 95 19.14 0.33 17.40
N LYS A 96 18.00 0.37 16.69
CA LYS A 96 16.72 0.93 17.18
C LYS A 96 15.88 -0.08 17.97
N GLY A 97 16.34 -1.30 18.13
CA GLY A 97 15.60 -2.34 18.83
C GLY A 97 14.42 -2.91 18.00
N TYR A 98 14.58 -3.02 16.68
CA TYR A 98 13.58 -3.65 15.82
C TYR A 98 13.26 -5.06 16.33
N PRO A 99 12.00 -5.38 16.69
CA PRO A 99 11.69 -6.56 17.48
C PRO A 99 11.43 -7.82 16.64
N TYR A 100 11.55 -7.74 15.32
CA TYR A 100 11.21 -8.84 14.42
C TYR A 100 12.44 -9.36 13.68
N ASP A 101 12.42 -10.63 13.31
CA ASP A 101 13.41 -11.26 12.43
C ASP A 101 12.98 -11.28 10.95
N ILE A 102 11.88 -10.62 10.64
CA ILE A 102 11.34 -10.43 9.29
C ILE A 102 11.25 -8.94 8.99
N LEU A 103 11.76 -8.53 7.83
CA LEU A 103 11.60 -7.16 7.35
C LEU A 103 11.02 -7.18 5.92
N PRO A 104 9.79 -6.70 5.71
CA PRO A 104 9.27 -6.51 4.37
C PRO A 104 9.99 -5.37 3.65
N ILE A 105 10.49 -5.64 2.45
CA ILE A 105 11.13 -4.64 1.58
C ILE A 105 10.35 -4.55 0.28
N ARG A 106 9.98 -3.34 -0.10
CA ARG A 106 9.38 -3.07 -1.41
C ARG A 106 10.47 -2.76 -2.42
N TYR A 107 10.39 -3.43 -3.55
CA TYR A 107 11.38 -3.31 -4.63
C TYR A 107 10.73 -2.81 -5.92
N ALA A 108 11.45 -1.96 -6.65
CA ALA A 108 11.11 -1.53 -8.00
C ALA A 108 12.38 -1.19 -8.81
N ILE A 109 12.25 -1.06 -10.12
CA ILE A 109 13.30 -0.55 -11.00
C ILE A 109 13.02 0.91 -11.35
N GLY A 110 14.07 1.72 -11.35
CA GLY A 110 14.05 3.10 -11.81
C GLY A 110 13.34 4.03 -10.82
N SER A 111 12.03 4.07 -10.89
CA SER A 111 11.17 4.91 -10.05
C SER A 111 9.83 4.23 -9.78
N ASP A 112 8.83 5.00 -9.35
CA ASP A 112 7.48 4.54 -9.00
C ASP A 112 6.83 3.66 -10.07
N ASN A 113 6.97 4.05 -11.32
CA ASN A 113 6.36 3.40 -12.48
C ASN A 113 7.37 2.61 -13.32
N GLY A 114 8.38 2.06 -12.67
CA GLY A 114 9.40 1.27 -13.33
C GLY A 114 8.87 -0.09 -13.84
N PRO A 115 9.51 -0.67 -14.87
CA PRO A 115 9.12 -1.96 -15.40
C PRO A 115 9.43 -3.10 -14.41
N PRO A 116 8.84 -4.29 -14.61
CA PRO A 116 9.24 -5.50 -13.89
C PRO A 116 10.73 -5.79 -14.09
N ASP A 117 11.40 -6.27 -13.04
CA ASP A 117 12.81 -6.64 -13.09
C ASP A 117 12.99 -8.11 -13.48
N PRO A 118 13.44 -8.44 -14.71
CA PRO A 118 13.63 -9.83 -15.13
C PRO A 118 14.81 -10.52 -14.45
N ALA A 119 15.70 -9.77 -13.81
CA ALA A 119 16.90 -10.31 -13.19
C ALA A 119 16.87 -10.34 -11.66
N ILE A 120 15.79 -9.90 -11.02
CA ILE A 120 15.70 -9.84 -9.55
C ILE A 120 15.97 -11.19 -8.90
N SER A 121 15.51 -12.28 -9.50
CA SER A 121 15.76 -13.63 -8.99
C SER A 121 17.25 -14.01 -8.96
N LYS A 122 18.05 -13.48 -9.89
CA LYS A 122 19.51 -13.67 -9.90
C LYS A 122 20.16 -12.88 -8.77
N VAL A 123 19.71 -11.64 -8.54
CA VAL A 123 20.18 -10.78 -7.44
C VAL A 123 19.89 -11.44 -6.09
N VAL A 124 18.67 -11.94 -5.90
CA VAL A 124 18.27 -12.64 -4.66
C VAL A 124 19.08 -13.91 -4.43
N ARG A 125 19.32 -14.72 -5.48
CA ARG A 125 20.17 -15.92 -5.36
C ARG A 125 21.60 -15.57 -4.97
N GLN A 126 22.19 -14.56 -5.60
CA GLN A 126 23.53 -14.12 -5.26
C GLN A 126 23.61 -13.59 -3.84
N TRP A 127 22.67 -12.72 -3.45
CA TRP A 127 22.54 -12.25 -2.06
C TRP A 127 22.54 -13.41 -1.05
N ASN A 128 21.70 -14.39 -1.27
CA ASN A 128 21.54 -15.53 -0.35
C ASN A 128 22.79 -16.42 -0.27
N LYS A 129 23.63 -16.41 -1.31
CA LYS A 129 24.93 -17.07 -1.29
C LYS A 129 25.95 -16.29 -0.46
N ASP A 130 25.98 -14.97 -0.66
CA ASP A 130 26.97 -14.08 -0.04
C ASP A 130 26.62 -13.76 1.43
N HIS A 131 25.32 -13.80 1.78
CA HIS A 131 24.80 -13.46 3.12
C HIS A 131 24.01 -14.63 3.73
N PRO A 132 24.68 -15.70 4.19
CA PRO A 132 23.97 -16.91 4.69
C PRO A 132 23.10 -16.67 5.92
N ARG A 133 23.39 -15.63 6.70
CA ARG A 133 22.65 -15.28 7.93
C ARG A 133 21.47 -14.33 7.68
N VAL A 134 21.44 -13.64 6.54
CA VAL A 134 20.41 -12.63 6.20
C VAL A 134 19.80 -13.02 4.86
N LYS A 135 18.78 -13.83 4.91
CA LYS A 135 18.13 -14.34 3.70
C LYS A 135 17.13 -13.36 3.13
N VAL A 136 17.16 -13.16 1.83
CA VAL A 136 16.12 -12.45 1.07
C VAL A 136 15.25 -13.47 0.37
N LYS A 137 13.94 -13.35 0.52
CA LYS A 137 12.93 -14.17 -0.13
C LYS A 137 12.00 -13.29 -0.95
N MET A 138 11.79 -13.63 -2.21
CA MET A 138 10.69 -13.06 -2.98
C MET A 138 9.38 -13.63 -2.47
N SER A 139 8.44 -12.77 -2.14
CA SER A 139 7.20 -13.16 -1.46
C SER A 139 6.05 -12.27 -1.91
N THR A 140 4.84 -12.77 -1.78
CA THR A 140 3.64 -11.95 -1.86
C THR A 140 3.40 -11.25 -0.53
N VAL A 141 2.55 -10.21 -0.55
CA VAL A 141 2.11 -9.53 0.68
C VAL A 141 1.48 -10.55 1.63
N SER A 142 0.60 -11.40 1.11
CA SER A 142 -0.11 -12.39 1.93
C SER A 142 0.83 -13.41 2.59
N GLU A 143 1.84 -13.91 1.90
CA GLU A 143 2.83 -14.83 2.48
C GLU A 143 3.63 -14.18 3.61
N THR A 144 4.10 -12.96 3.36
CA THR A 144 4.87 -12.19 4.35
C THR A 144 4.06 -11.95 5.61
N PHE A 145 2.81 -11.52 5.46
CA PHE A 145 1.96 -11.21 6.60
C PHE A 145 1.46 -12.45 7.36
N LYS A 146 1.22 -13.56 6.68
CA LYS A 146 0.95 -14.85 7.34
C LYS A 146 2.12 -15.28 8.23
N GLU A 147 3.35 -15.05 7.77
CA GLU A 147 4.53 -15.35 8.58
C GLU A 147 4.67 -14.41 9.78
N PHE A 148 4.32 -13.13 9.64
CA PHE A 148 4.22 -12.21 10.78
C PHE A 148 3.15 -12.65 11.78
N GLU A 149 1.96 -13.01 11.34
CA GLU A 149 0.89 -13.51 12.23
C GLU A 149 1.33 -14.77 12.98
N LYS A 150 1.95 -15.71 12.27
CA LYS A 150 2.43 -16.97 12.86
C LYS A 150 3.45 -16.74 13.96
N ARG A 151 4.40 -15.81 13.77
CA ARG A 151 5.50 -15.57 14.72
C ARG A 151 5.14 -14.59 15.83
N TYR A 152 4.35 -13.57 15.50
CA TYR A 152 4.16 -12.41 16.36
C TYR A 152 2.71 -12.04 16.61
N GLY A 153 1.74 -12.67 15.96
CA GLY A 153 0.34 -12.24 15.92
C GLY A 153 -0.27 -11.86 17.27
N GLU A 154 -0.05 -12.66 18.31
CA GLU A 154 -0.56 -12.39 19.65
C GLU A 154 0.13 -11.20 20.35
N LYS A 155 1.35 -10.89 19.95
CA LYS A 155 2.19 -9.85 20.55
C LYS A 155 2.11 -8.51 19.81
N LEU A 156 1.46 -8.49 18.64
CA LEU A 156 1.36 -7.27 17.85
C LEU A 156 0.43 -6.25 18.51
N PRO A 157 0.83 -4.98 18.58
CA PRO A 157 -0.02 -3.93 19.13
C PRO A 157 -1.28 -3.75 18.26
N ARG A 158 -2.31 -3.19 18.87
CA ARG A 158 -3.55 -2.80 18.21
C ARG A 158 -3.67 -1.29 18.22
N TYR A 159 -4.01 -0.72 17.08
CA TYR A 159 -4.26 0.70 16.93
C TYR A 159 -5.61 0.92 16.27
N SER A 160 -6.25 2.03 16.62
CA SER A 160 -7.54 2.47 16.08
C SER A 160 -7.41 3.91 15.60
N GLY A 161 -8.40 4.36 14.84
CA GLY A 161 -8.42 5.72 14.30
C GLY A 161 -7.94 5.80 12.86
N ASP A 162 -7.91 7.01 12.34
CA ASP A 162 -7.52 7.30 10.97
C ASP A 162 -5.99 7.32 10.80
N PHE A 163 -5.52 6.83 9.68
CA PHE A 163 -4.15 7.04 9.18
C PHE A 163 -4.20 7.92 7.94
N THR A 164 -4.89 9.03 8.04
CA THR A 164 -5.15 9.92 6.92
C THR A 164 -4.02 10.93 6.79
N PRO A 165 -3.09 10.73 5.86
CA PRO A 165 -2.24 11.82 5.43
C PRO A 165 -3.10 12.80 4.63
N TYR A 166 -2.80 14.06 4.73
CA TYR A 166 -3.52 15.14 4.06
C TYR A 166 -3.16 15.26 2.56
N TRP A 167 -3.17 14.11 1.87
CA TRP A 167 -3.03 14.08 0.41
C TRP A 167 -4.32 14.51 -0.29
N GLU A 168 -5.41 14.65 0.48
CA GLU A 168 -6.72 15.09 0.01
C GLU A 168 -6.87 16.61 -0.06
N ASP A 169 -5.82 17.40 0.06
CA ASP A 169 -5.89 18.85 -0.08
C ASP A 169 -6.47 19.28 -1.45
N GLY A 170 -6.34 18.46 -2.49
CA GLY A 170 -7.05 18.66 -3.75
C GLY A 170 -8.57 18.66 -3.57
N ALA A 171 -9.12 17.68 -2.88
CA ALA A 171 -10.56 17.60 -2.61
C ALA A 171 -11.04 18.74 -1.71
N ALA A 172 -10.25 19.18 -0.74
CA ALA A 172 -10.57 20.31 0.12
C ALA A 172 -10.57 21.65 -0.64
N SER A 173 -9.62 21.86 -1.56
CA SER A 173 -9.55 23.07 -2.39
C SER A 173 -10.61 23.12 -3.49
N THR A 174 -11.19 21.96 -3.87
CA THR A 174 -12.27 21.83 -4.87
C THR A 174 -13.57 21.32 -4.23
N ALA A 175 -13.92 21.83 -3.06
CA ALA A 175 -15.06 21.34 -2.28
C ALA A 175 -16.39 21.38 -3.05
N ARG A 176 -16.63 22.39 -3.87
CA ARG A 176 -17.83 22.52 -4.72
C ARG A 176 -17.87 21.43 -5.77
N GLU A 177 -16.78 21.21 -6.49
CA GLU A 177 -16.66 20.20 -7.56
C GLU A 177 -16.75 18.78 -6.95
N THR A 178 -16.15 18.58 -5.80
CA THR A 178 -16.26 17.33 -5.04
C THR A 178 -17.72 17.05 -4.63
N ALA A 179 -18.45 18.06 -4.17
CA ALA A 179 -19.88 17.91 -3.85
C ALA A 179 -20.71 17.59 -5.09
N LEU A 180 -20.41 18.21 -6.24
CA LEU A 180 -21.07 17.92 -7.52
C LEU A 180 -20.79 16.49 -7.99
N ALA A 181 -19.54 16.01 -7.89
CA ALA A 181 -19.15 14.66 -8.27
C ALA A 181 -19.85 13.60 -7.39
N ARG A 182 -19.93 13.81 -6.08
CA ARG A 182 -20.68 12.96 -5.16
C ARG A 182 -22.16 12.91 -5.52
N ASN A 183 -22.80 14.08 -5.73
CA ASN A 183 -24.20 14.15 -6.13
C ASN A 183 -24.45 13.45 -7.48
N ALA A 184 -23.53 13.59 -8.45
CA ALA A 184 -23.62 12.89 -9.72
C ALA A 184 -23.54 11.37 -9.54
N SER A 185 -22.65 10.87 -8.69
CA SER A 185 -22.54 9.45 -8.35
C SER A 185 -23.84 8.90 -7.78
N GLU A 186 -24.42 9.57 -6.78
CA GLU A 186 -25.68 9.17 -6.18
C GLU A 186 -26.84 9.15 -7.18
N LYS A 187 -26.94 10.18 -8.03
CA LYS A 187 -27.95 10.24 -9.08
C LYS A 187 -27.79 9.15 -10.14
N LEU A 188 -26.54 8.76 -10.47
CA LEU A 188 -26.29 7.65 -11.39
C LEU A 188 -26.76 6.32 -10.82
N ILE A 189 -26.50 6.06 -9.53
CA ILE A 189 -26.98 4.85 -8.85
C ILE A 189 -28.50 4.80 -8.88
N GLN A 190 -29.18 5.91 -8.50
CA GLN A 190 -30.63 6.01 -8.50
C GLN A 190 -31.20 5.80 -9.92
N ALA A 191 -30.63 6.48 -10.91
CA ALA A 191 -31.07 6.36 -12.30
C ALA A 191 -30.91 4.94 -12.85
N GLN A 192 -29.79 4.28 -12.56
CA GLN A 192 -29.56 2.89 -12.99
C GLN A 192 -30.59 1.95 -12.34
N THR A 193 -30.84 2.11 -11.05
CA THR A 193 -31.80 1.30 -10.30
C THR A 193 -33.20 1.48 -10.87
N LEU A 194 -33.66 2.72 -11.02
CA LEU A 194 -34.98 3.03 -11.58
C LEU A 194 -35.12 2.51 -13.02
N TRP A 195 -34.07 2.66 -13.83
CA TRP A 195 -34.13 2.19 -15.21
C TRP A 195 -34.22 0.67 -15.29
N ALA A 196 -33.43 -0.03 -14.47
CA ALA A 196 -33.49 -1.48 -14.40
C ALA A 196 -34.87 -2.00 -13.92
N MET A 197 -35.52 -1.27 -13.02
CA MET A 197 -36.85 -1.62 -12.52
C MET A 197 -37.96 -1.32 -13.54
N LEU A 198 -37.90 -0.17 -14.21
CA LEU A 198 -39.01 0.33 -15.03
C LEU A 198 -38.89 -0.03 -16.50
N LYS A 199 -37.67 -0.11 -17.05
CA LYS A 199 -37.38 -0.38 -18.46
C LYS A 199 -36.14 -1.26 -18.68
N PRO A 200 -36.11 -2.49 -18.16
CA PRO A 200 -34.92 -3.33 -18.25
C PRO A 200 -34.48 -3.65 -19.67
N GLY A 201 -35.44 -3.77 -20.63
CA GLY A 201 -35.16 -4.05 -22.04
C GLY A 201 -34.59 -2.88 -22.85
N ASP A 202 -34.62 -1.67 -22.28
CA ASP A 202 -34.13 -0.43 -22.92
C ASP A 202 -32.98 0.21 -22.13
N TYR A 203 -32.24 -0.63 -21.39
CA TYR A 203 -31.13 -0.14 -20.53
C TYR A 203 -29.98 0.42 -21.38
N SER A 204 -29.75 1.74 -21.25
CA SER A 204 -28.73 2.44 -22.01
C SER A 204 -27.32 2.28 -21.42
N LYS A 205 -26.75 1.09 -21.60
CA LYS A 205 -25.42 0.72 -21.09
C LYS A 205 -24.33 1.76 -21.43
N GLN A 206 -24.34 2.23 -22.70
CA GLN A 206 -23.31 3.17 -23.15
C GLN A 206 -23.40 4.54 -22.48
N ARG A 207 -24.62 5.06 -22.24
CA ARG A 207 -24.82 6.34 -21.54
C ARG A 207 -24.38 6.25 -20.09
N PHE A 208 -24.76 5.20 -19.39
CA PHE A 208 -24.33 4.96 -18.02
C PHE A 208 -22.82 4.77 -17.91
N HIS A 209 -22.22 4.00 -18.81
CA HIS A 209 -20.78 3.82 -18.85
C HIS A 209 -20.03 5.15 -19.06
N SER A 210 -20.51 5.99 -20.00
CA SER A 210 -19.92 7.30 -20.25
C SER A 210 -20.04 8.22 -19.02
N ALA A 211 -21.20 8.25 -18.38
CA ALA A 211 -21.44 9.07 -17.20
C ALA A 211 -20.57 8.61 -15.99
N TRP A 212 -20.52 7.30 -15.74
CA TRP A 212 -19.65 6.74 -14.73
C TRP A 212 -18.17 7.03 -14.99
N ARG A 213 -17.74 6.95 -16.25
CA ARG A 213 -16.37 7.31 -16.61
C ARG A 213 -16.02 8.73 -16.18
N GLN A 214 -16.91 9.71 -16.38
CA GLN A 214 -16.66 11.09 -15.95
C GLN A 214 -16.57 11.22 -14.43
N VAL A 215 -17.46 10.57 -13.68
CA VAL A 215 -17.42 10.56 -12.21
C VAL A 215 -16.13 9.93 -11.69
N LEU A 216 -15.72 8.81 -12.29
CA LEU A 216 -14.50 8.10 -11.87
C LEU A 216 -13.23 8.89 -12.22
N LEU A 217 -13.19 9.55 -13.38
CA LEU A 217 -12.07 10.42 -13.76
C LEU A 217 -11.91 11.63 -12.85
N PHE A 218 -13.00 12.14 -12.29
CA PHE A 218 -12.91 13.22 -11.30
C PHE A 218 -12.17 12.79 -10.03
N ASN A 219 -12.30 11.51 -9.63
CA ASN A 219 -11.65 10.95 -8.45
C ASN A 219 -10.27 10.33 -8.75
N GLU A 220 -9.81 10.43 -9.99
CA GLU A 220 -8.48 9.98 -10.37
C GLU A 220 -7.44 10.95 -9.81
N HIS A 221 -6.29 10.39 -9.44
CA HIS A 221 -5.18 11.10 -8.78
C HIS A 221 -4.56 12.22 -9.61
#